data_399d3d681b83b55308d6612c6cf9212d
#
_entry.id   399d3d681b83b55308d6612c6cf9212d
#
_cell.length_a   1.000
_cell.length_b   1.000
_cell.length_c   1.000
_cell.angle_alpha   90.00
_cell.angle_beta   90.00
_cell.angle_gamma   90.00
#
_symmetry.space_group_name_H-M   'P 1'
#
loop_
_entity.id
_entity.type
_entity.pdbx_description
1 polymer ?
#
loop_
_entity_poly.entity_id
_entity_poly.type
_entity_poly.pdbx_seq_one_letter_code
_entity_poly.pdbx_strand_id
1 'polypeptide(L)'
;VALMQAIEIYRAEFKPSEQLAAPYVMAGFNVFAADSDEEADYLRSSSQQSFLNLRRGDPGPLPPPVKDFTETLSAAELQVLDSILSCSTAGRPETVRAGIAEFAERTGADELIVTSHVYDHDKRLRSFEIIAEVGIAKD
;
A
#
# COMPACT_ATOMS: atom_id res chain seq x y z
N VAL A 1 -7.20 7.27 -8.31
CA VAL A 1 -7.45 8.04 -9.56
C VAL A 1 -6.14 8.58 -10.11
N ALA A 2 -5.32 9.32 -9.34
CA ALA A 2 -4.09 9.96 -9.83
C ALA A 2 -3.06 8.98 -10.41
N LEU A 3 -2.83 7.83 -9.75
CA LEU A 3 -1.87 6.83 -10.24
C LEU A 3 -2.28 6.27 -11.61
N MET A 4 -3.54 5.90 -11.78
CA MET A 4 -4.04 5.35 -13.05
C MET A 4 -3.88 6.34 -14.20
N GLN A 5 -4.25 7.61 -13.95
CA GLN A 5 -4.06 8.67 -14.93
C GLN A 5 -2.58 8.89 -15.28
N ALA A 6 -1.69 8.83 -14.29
CA ALA A 6 -0.25 8.94 -14.53
C ALA A 6 0.29 7.78 -15.39
N ILE A 7 -0.15 6.55 -15.13
CA ILE A 7 0.23 5.38 -15.92
C ILE A 7 -0.29 5.51 -17.37
N GLU A 8 -1.53 5.95 -17.55
CA GLU A 8 -2.12 6.17 -18.88
C GLU A 8 -1.34 7.21 -19.69
N ILE A 9 -1.04 8.37 -19.07
CA ILE A 9 -0.24 9.43 -19.70
C ILE A 9 1.16 8.92 -20.05
N TYR A 10 1.83 8.24 -19.10
CA TYR A 10 3.14 7.68 -19.37
C TYR A 10 3.14 6.72 -20.55
N ARG A 11 2.18 5.82 -20.63
CA ARG A 11 2.06 4.86 -21.74
C ARG A 11 1.74 5.54 -23.06
N ALA A 12 0.89 6.57 -23.05
CA ALA A 12 0.52 7.31 -24.25
C ALA A 12 1.64 8.17 -24.81
N GLU A 13 2.45 8.78 -23.93
CA GLU A 13 3.54 9.70 -24.30
C GLU A 13 4.91 9.01 -24.42
N PHE A 14 4.99 7.69 -24.17
CA PHE A 14 6.24 6.94 -24.18
C PHE A 14 6.89 6.98 -25.57
N LYS A 15 8.19 7.27 -25.57
CA LYS A 15 9.04 7.22 -26.77
C LYS A 15 10.13 6.19 -26.58
N PRO A 16 10.23 5.16 -27.46
CA PRO A 16 11.30 4.19 -27.38
C PRO A 16 12.69 4.82 -27.42
N SER A 17 13.63 4.20 -26.69
CA SER A 17 15.03 4.58 -26.65
C SER A 17 15.92 3.33 -26.76
N GLU A 18 17.24 3.53 -26.81
CA GLU A 18 18.20 2.42 -26.79
C GLU A 18 18.12 1.59 -25.50
N GLN A 19 17.64 2.18 -24.40
CA GLN A 19 17.54 1.52 -23.10
C GLN A 19 16.21 0.79 -22.90
N LEU A 20 15.13 1.30 -23.52
CA LEU A 20 13.78 0.79 -23.29
C LEU A 20 12.93 0.88 -24.58
N ALA A 21 12.57 -0.28 -25.12
CA ALA A 21 11.82 -0.35 -26.37
C ALA A 21 10.30 -0.16 -26.20
N ALA A 22 9.77 -0.46 -24.99
CA ALA A 22 8.36 -0.33 -24.64
C ALA A 22 8.23 0.27 -23.22
N PRO A 23 7.09 0.88 -22.87
CA PRO A 23 6.90 1.42 -21.53
C PRO A 23 6.96 0.31 -20.47
N TYR A 24 7.66 0.59 -19.36
CA TYR A 24 7.80 -0.32 -18.22
C TYR A 24 7.33 0.40 -16.96
N VAL A 25 6.33 -0.16 -16.29
CA VAL A 25 5.70 0.44 -15.11
C VAL A 25 6.08 -0.33 -13.86
N MET A 26 6.80 0.32 -12.96
CA MET A 26 7.03 -0.13 -11.61
C MET A 26 6.13 0.67 -10.66
N ALA A 27 5.20 0.03 -9.98
CA ALA A 27 4.24 0.70 -9.10
C ALA A 27 4.51 0.41 -7.62
N GLY A 28 4.44 1.46 -6.78
CA GLY A 28 4.53 1.34 -5.33
C GLY A 28 3.22 0.85 -4.72
N PHE A 29 3.29 -0.11 -3.79
CA PHE A 29 2.13 -0.66 -3.09
C PHE A 29 2.44 -0.90 -1.62
N ASN A 30 1.60 -0.37 -0.72
CA ASN A 30 1.77 -0.57 0.72
C ASN A 30 1.01 -1.81 1.18
N VAL A 31 1.68 -2.69 1.92
CA VAL A 31 1.07 -3.91 2.46
C VAL A 31 1.25 -3.96 3.97
N PHE A 32 0.15 -4.21 4.68
CA PHE A 32 0.14 -4.43 6.12
C PHE A 32 -0.36 -5.85 6.36
N ALA A 33 0.54 -6.83 6.23
CA ALA A 33 0.20 -8.23 6.41
C ALA A 33 0.38 -8.66 7.87
N ALA A 34 -0.56 -9.47 8.36
CA ALA A 34 -0.53 -10.07 9.67
C ALA A 34 -1.18 -11.46 9.63
N ASP A 35 -1.21 -12.16 10.77
CA ASP A 35 -1.83 -13.49 10.86
C ASP A 35 -3.38 -13.43 10.89
N SER A 36 -3.96 -12.24 11.17
CA SER A 36 -5.40 -11.98 11.05
C SER A 36 -5.69 -10.60 10.46
N ASP A 37 -6.92 -10.41 9.95
CA ASP A 37 -7.36 -9.12 9.41
C ASP A 37 -7.44 -8.06 10.50
N GLU A 38 -7.87 -8.43 11.72
CA GLU A 38 -7.95 -7.52 12.88
C GLU A 38 -6.55 -7.02 13.29
N GLU A 39 -5.55 -7.91 13.31
CA GLU A 39 -4.18 -7.53 13.62
C GLU A 39 -3.61 -6.61 12.54
N ALA A 40 -3.86 -6.90 11.28
CA ALA A 40 -3.41 -6.07 10.17
C ALA A 40 -4.01 -4.66 10.23
N ASP A 41 -5.30 -4.53 10.53
CA ASP A 41 -5.96 -3.24 10.72
C ASP A 41 -5.39 -2.47 11.90
N TYR A 42 -5.12 -3.16 13.03
CA TYR A 42 -4.44 -2.56 14.16
C TYR A 42 -3.06 -2.01 13.76
N LEU A 43 -2.24 -2.82 13.10
CA LEU A 43 -0.88 -2.42 12.69
C LEU A 43 -0.90 -1.27 11.67
N ARG A 44 -1.84 -1.27 10.74
CA ARG A 44 -2.03 -0.21 9.72
C ARG A 44 -2.33 1.15 10.35
N SER A 45 -2.93 1.19 11.53
CA SER A 45 -3.31 2.42 12.21
C SER A 45 -2.14 3.36 12.48
N SER A 46 -0.92 2.85 12.63
CA SER A 46 0.30 3.65 12.72
C SER A 46 0.50 4.54 11.50
N SER A 47 0.37 3.96 10.30
CA SER A 47 0.48 4.71 9.03
C SER A 47 -0.69 5.67 8.83
N GLN A 48 -1.90 5.29 9.21
CA GLN A 48 -3.07 6.17 9.16
C GLN A 48 -2.87 7.41 10.01
N GLN A 49 -2.40 7.25 11.25
CA GLN A 49 -2.05 8.36 12.14
C GLN A 49 -0.98 9.25 11.52
N SER A 50 0.09 8.67 10.99
CA SER A 50 1.20 9.41 10.39
C SER A 50 0.73 10.27 9.21
N PHE A 51 -0.12 9.74 8.33
CA PHE A 51 -0.68 10.51 7.21
C PHE A 51 -1.59 11.65 7.67
N LEU A 52 -2.43 11.42 8.67
CA LEU A 52 -3.28 12.48 9.22
C LEU A 52 -2.46 13.56 9.91
N ASN A 53 -1.43 13.18 10.67
CA ASN A 53 -0.52 14.13 11.33
C ASN A 53 0.20 15.01 10.30
N LEU A 54 0.71 14.40 9.23
CA LEU A 54 1.32 15.15 8.11
C LEU A 54 0.32 16.17 7.51
N ARG A 55 -0.94 15.78 7.30
CA ARG A 55 -1.99 16.69 6.80
C ARG A 55 -2.34 17.81 7.77
N ARG A 56 -2.24 17.56 9.07
CA ARG A 56 -2.47 18.56 10.13
C ARG A 56 -1.29 19.51 10.33
N GLY A 57 -0.17 19.29 9.62
CA GLY A 57 1.05 20.06 9.75
C GLY A 57 1.90 19.69 10.96
N ASP A 58 1.68 18.51 11.52
CA ASP A 58 2.41 17.95 12.67
C ASP A 58 3.12 16.62 12.28
N PRO A 59 4.09 16.65 11.35
CA PRO A 59 4.84 15.47 10.98
C PRO A 59 5.76 15.01 12.11
N GLY A 60 5.86 13.69 12.30
CA GLY A 60 6.70 13.10 13.33
C GLY A 60 7.13 11.68 12.98
N PRO A 61 7.83 11.00 13.90
CA PRO A 61 8.11 9.57 13.79
C PRO A 61 6.81 8.77 13.65
N LEU A 62 6.91 7.57 13.05
CA LEU A 62 5.77 6.67 12.97
C LEU A 62 5.25 6.36 14.38
N PRO A 63 3.99 6.69 14.71
CA PRO A 63 3.45 6.46 16.05
C PRO A 63 3.11 4.97 16.29
N PRO A 64 3.02 4.53 17.55
CA PRO A 64 2.53 3.19 17.85
C PRO A 64 1.08 3.00 17.36
N PRO A 65 0.67 1.76 17.04
CA PRO A 65 -0.67 1.50 16.55
C PRO A 65 -1.73 1.71 17.65
N VAL A 66 -2.93 2.08 17.21
CA VAL A 66 -4.10 2.32 18.07
C VAL A 66 -5.24 1.40 17.64
N LYS A 67 -5.83 0.70 18.60
CA LYS A 67 -6.99 -0.14 18.34
C LYS A 67 -8.21 0.70 17.94
N ASP A 68 -8.99 0.20 16.99
CA ASP A 68 -10.23 0.80 16.52
C ASP A 68 -10.04 2.29 16.09
N PHE A 69 -8.86 2.63 15.57
CA PHE A 69 -8.46 4.00 15.27
C PHE A 69 -9.45 4.70 14.33
N THR A 70 -9.95 4.00 13.32
CA THR A 70 -10.88 4.57 12.32
C THR A 70 -12.23 4.96 12.93
N GLU A 71 -12.64 4.35 14.04
CA GLU A 71 -13.87 4.71 14.75
C GLU A 71 -13.78 6.08 15.44
N THR A 72 -12.57 6.57 15.66
CA THR A 72 -12.33 7.88 16.28
C THR A 72 -12.33 9.03 15.27
N LEU A 73 -12.40 8.73 13.97
CA LEU A 73 -12.22 9.70 12.90
C LEU A 73 -13.55 10.27 12.38
N SER A 74 -13.49 11.52 11.95
CA SER A 74 -14.59 12.12 11.21
C SER A 74 -14.75 11.52 9.80
N ALA A 75 -15.92 11.66 9.19
CA ALA A 75 -16.17 11.22 7.83
C ALA A 75 -15.21 11.85 6.81
N ALA A 76 -14.81 13.10 7.02
CA ALA A 76 -13.84 13.78 6.15
C ALA A 76 -12.43 13.17 6.26
N GLU A 77 -11.99 12.81 7.46
CA GLU A 77 -10.70 12.15 7.68
C GLU A 77 -10.69 10.73 7.10
N LEU A 78 -11.77 9.97 7.22
CA LEU A 78 -11.92 8.67 6.60
C LEU A 78 -11.80 8.77 5.07
N GLN A 79 -12.47 9.73 4.44
CA GLN A 79 -12.37 9.95 3.00
C GLN A 79 -10.95 10.32 2.55
N VAL A 80 -10.23 11.09 3.36
CA VAL A 80 -8.82 11.40 3.10
C VAL A 80 -7.97 10.15 3.16
N LEU A 81 -8.15 9.31 4.18
CA LEU A 81 -7.42 8.04 4.32
C LEU A 81 -7.71 7.08 3.16
N ASP A 82 -8.96 6.92 2.75
CA ASP A 82 -9.34 6.07 1.61
C ASP A 82 -8.63 6.50 0.33
N SER A 83 -8.54 7.80 0.11
CA SER A 83 -7.80 8.34 -1.04
C SER A 83 -6.30 8.05 -0.98
N ILE A 84 -5.67 8.24 0.18
CA ILE A 84 -4.22 8.05 0.37
C ILE A 84 -3.87 6.57 0.35
N LEU A 85 -4.69 5.73 0.95
CA LEU A 85 -4.47 4.29 1.07
C LEU A 85 -5.03 3.48 -0.11
N SER A 86 -5.48 4.14 -1.18
CA SER A 86 -5.99 3.49 -2.40
C SER A 86 -4.96 2.58 -3.11
N CYS A 87 -3.68 2.73 -2.80
CA CYS A 87 -2.59 1.88 -3.26
C CYS A 87 -2.03 1.07 -2.08
N SER A 88 -2.90 0.43 -1.31
CA SER A 88 -2.51 -0.42 -0.19
C SER A 88 -3.50 -1.56 0.05
N THR A 89 -3.03 -2.59 0.75
CA THR A 89 -3.87 -3.66 1.31
C THR A 89 -3.46 -3.94 2.74
N ALA A 90 -4.40 -4.40 3.56
CA ALA A 90 -4.14 -4.87 4.92
C ALA A 90 -4.95 -6.13 5.17
N GLY A 91 -4.33 -7.13 5.83
CA GLY A 91 -5.04 -8.35 6.17
C GLY A 91 -4.14 -9.57 6.34
N ARG A 92 -4.78 -10.70 6.50
CA ARG A 92 -4.17 -12.02 6.53
C ARG A 92 -3.67 -12.44 5.13
N PRO A 93 -2.90 -13.55 5.01
CA PRO A 93 -2.28 -13.95 3.74
C PRO A 93 -3.22 -13.99 2.54
N GLU A 94 -4.45 -14.50 2.70
CA GLU A 94 -5.44 -14.57 1.61
C GLU A 94 -5.90 -13.18 1.16
N THR A 95 -6.19 -12.28 2.11
CA THR A 95 -6.57 -10.90 1.86
C THR A 95 -5.46 -10.12 1.14
N VAL A 96 -4.22 -10.32 1.61
CA VAL A 96 -3.03 -9.69 1.00
C VAL A 96 -2.81 -10.18 -0.42
N ARG A 97 -2.92 -11.49 -0.66
CA ARG A 97 -2.81 -12.08 -2.01
C ARG A 97 -3.83 -11.47 -2.97
N ALA A 98 -5.09 -11.41 -2.54
CA ALA A 98 -6.17 -10.84 -3.36
C ALA A 98 -5.91 -9.34 -3.65
N GLY A 99 -5.51 -8.55 -2.65
CA GLY A 99 -5.23 -7.13 -2.82
C GLY A 99 -4.06 -6.84 -3.75
N ILE A 100 -2.98 -7.64 -3.69
CA ILE A 100 -1.84 -7.54 -4.61
C ILE A 100 -2.27 -7.88 -6.04
N ALA A 101 -3.01 -8.97 -6.22
CA ALA A 101 -3.48 -9.40 -7.53
C ALA A 101 -4.41 -8.36 -8.18
N GLU A 102 -5.38 -7.84 -7.43
CA GLU A 102 -6.28 -6.77 -7.88
C GLU A 102 -5.51 -5.50 -8.29
N PHE A 103 -4.53 -5.09 -7.48
CA PHE A 103 -3.72 -3.92 -7.78
C PHE A 103 -2.88 -4.12 -9.03
N ALA A 104 -2.24 -5.29 -9.20
CA ALA A 104 -1.46 -5.63 -10.38
C ALA A 104 -2.33 -5.65 -11.64
N GLU A 105 -3.52 -6.26 -11.58
CA GLU A 105 -4.47 -6.30 -12.70
C GLU A 105 -4.95 -4.90 -13.07
N ARG A 106 -5.36 -4.11 -12.07
CA ARG A 106 -5.88 -2.75 -12.27
C ARG A 106 -4.85 -1.80 -12.89
N THR A 107 -3.58 -1.89 -12.48
CA THR A 107 -2.51 -1.02 -12.97
C THR A 107 -1.85 -1.54 -14.23
N GLY A 108 -1.91 -2.85 -14.47
CA GLY A 108 -1.10 -3.52 -15.49
C GLY A 108 0.39 -3.26 -15.30
N ALA A 109 0.83 -3.08 -14.05
CA ALA A 109 2.23 -2.84 -13.74
C ALA A 109 3.09 -4.06 -14.06
N ASP A 110 4.28 -3.82 -14.61
CA ASP A 110 5.26 -4.86 -14.91
C ASP A 110 5.95 -5.34 -13.64
N GLU A 111 6.07 -4.44 -12.64
CA GLU A 111 6.72 -4.71 -11.37
C GLU A 111 6.04 -3.94 -10.22
N LEU A 112 6.05 -4.52 -9.02
CA LEU A 112 5.58 -3.86 -7.81
C LEU A 112 6.73 -3.68 -6.81
N ILE A 113 6.85 -2.46 -6.27
CA ILE A 113 7.67 -2.19 -5.08
C ILE A 113 6.75 -2.22 -3.87
N VAL A 114 6.94 -3.20 -3.01
CA VAL A 114 6.12 -3.35 -1.80
C VAL A 114 6.83 -2.73 -0.59
N THR A 115 6.08 -1.94 0.17
CA THR A 115 6.53 -1.39 1.45
C THR A 115 5.58 -1.82 2.57
N SER A 116 6.10 -1.88 3.80
CA SER A 116 5.33 -2.21 5.00
C SER A 116 5.74 -1.27 6.13
N HIS A 117 4.95 -0.22 6.35
CA HIS A 117 5.19 0.78 7.39
C HIS A 117 4.51 0.36 8.70
N VAL A 118 5.01 -0.71 9.31
CA VAL A 118 4.58 -1.23 10.60
C VAL A 118 5.52 -0.73 11.70
N TYR A 119 4.95 -0.24 12.82
CA TYR A 119 5.70 0.34 13.93
C TYR A 119 6.62 -0.66 14.62
N ASP A 120 6.06 -1.81 15.00
CA ASP A 120 6.82 -2.90 15.64
C ASP A 120 7.72 -3.60 14.62
N HIS A 121 9.01 -3.77 14.98
CA HIS A 121 9.99 -4.35 14.08
C HIS A 121 9.70 -5.81 13.72
N ASP A 122 9.36 -6.63 14.72
CA ASP A 122 9.14 -8.06 14.51
C ASP A 122 7.85 -8.29 13.69
N LYS A 123 6.81 -7.49 13.95
CA LYS A 123 5.58 -7.48 13.14
C LYS A 123 5.83 -7.02 11.72
N ARG A 124 6.73 -6.06 11.52
CA ARG A 124 7.15 -5.64 10.17
C ARG A 124 7.88 -6.75 9.43
N LEU A 125 8.77 -7.47 10.09
CA LEU A 125 9.44 -8.64 9.50
C LEU A 125 8.42 -9.72 9.14
N ARG A 126 7.48 -10.02 10.05
CA ARG A 126 6.40 -10.98 9.78
C ARG A 126 5.54 -10.55 8.59
N SER A 127 5.25 -9.26 8.46
CA SER A 127 4.54 -8.74 7.29
C SER A 127 5.27 -9.04 5.98
N PHE A 128 6.59 -8.82 5.92
CA PHE A 128 7.38 -9.16 4.74
C PHE A 128 7.49 -10.66 4.48
N GLU A 129 7.55 -11.51 5.52
CA GLU A 129 7.49 -12.97 5.37
C GLU A 129 6.19 -13.40 4.70
N ILE A 130 5.04 -12.91 5.19
CA ILE A 130 3.74 -13.19 4.59
C ILE A 130 3.70 -12.72 3.13
N ILE A 131 4.18 -11.52 2.84
CA ILE A 131 4.24 -11.00 1.47
C ILE A 131 5.05 -11.92 0.55
N ALA A 132 6.20 -12.42 1.04
CA ALA A 132 7.02 -13.35 0.29
C ALA A 132 6.34 -14.71 0.07
N GLU A 133 5.64 -15.22 1.10
CA GLU A 133 4.90 -16.50 1.04
C GLU A 133 3.71 -16.45 0.08
N VAL A 134 2.96 -15.32 0.06
CA VAL A 134 1.80 -15.20 -0.85
C VAL A 134 2.22 -15.03 -2.29
N GLY A 135 3.46 -14.67 -2.52
CA GLY A 135 4.20 -14.68 -3.77
C GLY A 135 3.49 -14.04 -4.96
N ILE A 136 4.18 -13.15 -5.65
CA ILE A 136 3.83 -12.85 -7.04
C ILE A 136 4.66 -13.83 -7.90
N ALA A 137 4.35 -15.11 -7.84
CA ALA A 137 4.79 -16.01 -8.90
C ALA A 137 3.91 -15.67 -10.11
N LYS A 138 4.45 -14.94 -11.06
CA LYS A 138 3.99 -15.05 -12.43
C LYS A 138 4.46 -16.44 -12.89
N ASP A 139 3.53 -17.42 -12.94
CA ASP A 139 3.72 -18.63 -13.74
C ASP A 139 3.90 -18.25 -15.21
#